data_d1f3048d0d7e7b321f0e3f5dcd080bd5
#
_entry.id   d1f3048d0d7e7b321f0e3f5dcd080bd5
#
_cell.length_a   1.000
_cell.length_b   1.000
_cell.length_c   1.000
_cell.angle_alpha   90.00
_cell.angle_beta   90.00
_cell.angle_gamma   90.00
#
_symmetry.space_group_name_H-M   'P 1'
#
loop_
_entity.id
_entity.type
_entity.pdbx_description
1 polymer ?
#
loop_
_entity_poly.entity_id
_entity_poly.type
_entity_poly.pdbx_seq_one_letter_code
_entity_poly.pdbx_strand_id
1 'polypeptide(L)'
;MLTAWGLRPDQQRLLVIIAVVVGVLAGGTGLVFVVGSLGEYTPQQRTSAAVIAPGSTLPRIFHGWNSPKLFAPLTDRTKDKRALTKKEVFGEKQLTVTKKLKLKLVAKQLDSDCSAALWGQSVVERVSDGGCSQAARGLYASSDGRYVGQYTLLNLKDGESAAALVESLKTDYRGGWTIPLPSSKASFPEGGYSEAGGYALGHYVGLVWLGRTDGAEPTAKDDFVSLTLALRGAEKPVYRRVVSLTGPPA
;
A
#
# COMPACT_ATOMS: atom_id res chain seq x y z
N MET A 1 17.75 -58.04 -30.28
CA MET A 1 16.60 -58.80 -30.89
C MET A 1 16.13 -58.25 -32.24
N LEU A 2 16.98 -57.56 -33.00
CA LEU A 2 16.63 -57.09 -34.35
C LEU A 2 17.10 -58.01 -35.49
N THR A 3 17.91 -59.00 -35.12
CA THR A 3 18.39 -60.06 -36.09
C THR A 3 17.29 -61.03 -36.60
N ALA A 4 16.14 -61.07 -35.95
CA ALA A 4 14.99 -61.88 -36.35
C ALA A 4 14.22 -61.29 -37.55
N TRP A 5 14.53 -60.11 -38.04
CA TRP A 5 13.84 -59.41 -39.13
C TRP A 5 14.68 -59.43 -40.46
N GLY A 6 15.73 -60.26 -40.53
CA GLY A 6 16.50 -60.45 -41.75
C GLY A 6 17.34 -59.27 -42.19
N LEU A 7 17.56 -58.30 -41.37
CA LEU A 7 18.34 -57.09 -41.68
C LEU A 7 19.85 -57.33 -41.54
N ARG A 8 20.65 -56.92 -42.55
CA ARG A 8 22.11 -57.03 -42.54
C ARG A 8 22.71 -56.12 -41.45
N PRO A 9 23.85 -56.49 -40.85
CA PRO A 9 24.46 -55.69 -39.74
C PRO A 9 24.65 -54.22 -40.07
N ASP A 10 24.96 -53.88 -41.30
CA ASP A 10 25.15 -52.50 -41.76
C ASP A 10 23.83 -51.73 -41.82
N GLN A 11 22.73 -52.40 -42.15
CA GLN A 11 21.39 -51.81 -42.16
C GLN A 11 20.88 -51.54 -40.72
N GLN A 12 21.24 -52.43 -39.78
CA GLN A 12 20.93 -52.22 -38.40
C GLN A 12 21.64 -50.95 -37.79
N ARG A 13 22.94 -50.81 -38.12
CA ARG A 13 23.69 -49.60 -37.70
C ARG A 13 23.09 -48.35 -38.31
N LEU A 14 22.71 -48.38 -39.58
CA LEU A 14 22.08 -47.22 -40.22
C LEU A 14 20.74 -46.84 -39.54
N LEU A 15 19.90 -47.83 -39.26
CA LEU A 15 18.63 -47.61 -38.58
C LEU A 15 18.80 -47.02 -37.16
N VAL A 16 19.77 -47.52 -36.41
CA VAL A 16 20.09 -46.98 -35.09
C VAL A 16 20.57 -45.53 -35.17
N ILE A 17 21.43 -45.21 -36.12
CA ILE A 17 21.92 -43.85 -36.34
C ILE A 17 20.75 -42.92 -36.72
N ILE A 18 19.89 -43.36 -37.64
CA ILE A 18 18.69 -42.56 -38.02
C ILE A 18 17.77 -42.36 -36.83
N ALA A 19 17.49 -43.40 -36.03
CA ALA A 19 16.66 -43.29 -34.85
C ALA A 19 17.22 -42.33 -33.80
N VAL A 20 18.56 -42.36 -33.60
CA VAL A 20 19.24 -41.43 -32.68
C VAL A 20 19.17 -39.98 -33.20
N VAL A 21 19.44 -39.77 -34.49
CA VAL A 21 19.38 -38.43 -35.11
C VAL A 21 17.95 -37.87 -35.05
N VAL A 22 16.95 -38.68 -35.40
CA VAL A 22 15.54 -38.26 -35.30
C VAL A 22 15.14 -37.99 -33.83
N GLY A 23 15.59 -38.82 -32.90
CA GLY A 23 15.36 -38.65 -31.49
C GLY A 23 15.98 -37.35 -30.94
N VAL A 24 17.21 -37.04 -31.36
CA VAL A 24 17.89 -35.77 -30.97
C VAL A 24 17.23 -34.56 -31.61
N LEU A 25 16.83 -34.64 -32.89
CA LEU A 25 16.15 -33.56 -33.57
C LEU A 25 14.73 -33.33 -32.98
N ALA A 26 13.97 -34.40 -32.73
CA ALA A 26 12.65 -34.30 -32.14
C ALA A 26 12.71 -33.85 -30.66
N GLY A 27 13.68 -34.36 -29.90
CA GLY A 27 13.92 -33.94 -28.51
C GLY A 27 14.45 -32.51 -28.41
N GLY A 28 15.36 -32.12 -29.33
CA GLY A 28 15.90 -30.77 -29.40
C GLY A 28 14.84 -29.73 -29.77
N THR A 29 14.00 -30.03 -30.76
CA THR A 29 12.88 -29.14 -31.14
C THR A 29 11.80 -29.06 -30.04
N GLY A 30 11.51 -30.17 -29.34
CA GLY A 30 10.61 -30.19 -28.19
C GLY A 30 11.14 -29.36 -27.04
N LEU A 31 12.45 -29.44 -26.75
CA LEU A 31 13.07 -28.61 -25.68
C LEU A 31 13.09 -27.14 -26.06
N VAL A 32 13.35 -26.78 -27.32
CA VAL A 32 13.29 -25.39 -27.79
C VAL A 32 11.85 -24.85 -27.72
N PHE A 33 10.83 -25.67 -28.03
CA PHE A 33 9.43 -25.28 -27.90
C PHE A 33 9.01 -25.07 -26.42
N VAL A 34 9.44 -25.97 -25.52
CA VAL A 34 9.16 -25.85 -24.10
C VAL A 34 9.91 -24.66 -23.50
N VAL A 35 11.17 -24.46 -23.86
CA VAL A 35 11.93 -23.27 -23.40
C VAL A 35 11.40 -21.99 -24.06
N GLY A 36 10.96 -22.05 -25.32
CA GLY A 36 10.32 -20.93 -26.02
C GLY A 36 8.97 -20.56 -25.39
N SER A 37 8.13 -21.55 -25.03
CA SER A 37 6.84 -21.30 -24.36
C SER A 37 6.99 -20.89 -22.89
N LEU A 38 8.10 -21.27 -22.24
CA LEU A 38 8.47 -20.74 -20.92
C LEU A 38 9.16 -19.36 -21.05
N GLY A 39 9.69 -19.02 -22.22
CA GLY A 39 10.30 -17.72 -22.51
C GLY A 39 9.30 -16.66 -22.99
N GLU A 40 8.06 -17.02 -23.31
CA GLU A 40 6.91 -16.12 -23.31
C GLU A 40 6.31 -15.95 -21.90
N TYR A 41 7.13 -16.06 -20.86
CA TYR A 41 7.00 -15.16 -19.76
C TYR A 41 7.25 -13.76 -20.35
N THR A 42 6.20 -13.15 -20.94
CA THR A 42 6.12 -11.69 -20.92
C THR A 42 6.39 -11.39 -19.47
N PRO A 43 7.51 -10.69 -19.10
CA PRO A 43 7.58 -10.11 -17.80
C PRO A 43 6.29 -9.30 -17.80
N GLN A 44 5.31 -9.77 -17.02
CA GLN A 44 4.19 -8.96 -16.60
C GLN A 44 4.89 -7.65 -16.31
N GLN A 45 4.72 -6.68 -17.24
CA GLN A 45 5.44 -5.41 -17.22
C GLN A 45 5.45 -5.07 -15.75
N ARG A 46 6.60 -5.31 -15.09
CA ARG A 46 6.80 -4.81 -13.74
C ARG A 46 6.51 -3.38 -13.96
N THR A 47 5.29 -3.00 -13.61
CA THR A 47 4.75 -1.67 -13.77
C THR A 47 5.91 -0.80 -13.46
N SER A 48 6.44 -0.19 -14.49
CA SER A 48 7.75 0.46 -14.63
C SER A 48 8.10 0.97 -13.27
N ALA A 49 9.20 0.49 -12.68
CA ALA A 49 9.57 0.78 -11.30
C ALA A 49 9.16 2.20 -11.10
N ALA A 50 8.06 2.44 -10.36
CA ALA A 50 7.36 3.71 -10.38
C ALA A 50 8.46 4.68 -10.19
N VAL A 51 8.67 5.62 -11.14
CA VAL A 51 9.80 6.53 -11.08
C VAL A 51 9.61 7.18 -9.75
N ILE A 52 10.35 6.66 -8.75
CA ILE A 52 10.26 7.18 -7.39
C ILE A 52 10.74 8.59 -7.59
N ALA A 53 9.82 9.56 -7.56
CA ALA A 53 10.16 10.94 -7.78
C ALA A 53 11.29 11.26 -6.81
N PRO A 54 12.39 11.90 -7.26
CA PRO A 54 13.47 12.26 -6.37
C PRO A 54 12.91 12.94 -5.11
N GLY A 55 13.21 12.40 -3.92
CA GLY A 55 12.63 12.85 -2.65
C GLY A 55 11.35 12.14 -2.20
N SER A 56 10.82 11.14 -2.93
CA SER A 56 9.71 10.34 -2.45
C SER A 56 10.22 9.29 -1.45
N THR A 57 9.74 9.41 -0.21
CA THR A 57 9.98 8.43 0.84
C THR A 57 8.85 7.41 0.88
N LEU A 58 9.19 6.17 1.22
CA LEU A 58 8.26 5.05 1.34
C LEU A 58 8.38 4.42 2.71
N PRO A 59 7.29 3.91 3.28
CA PRO A 59 7.40 3.07 4.46
C PRO A 59 8.14 1.76 4.11
N ARG A 60 8.96 1.28 5.04
CA ARG A 60 9.61 -0.03 4.96
C ARG A 60 8.66 -1.17 5.25
N ILE A 61 7.69 -0.91 6.13
CA ILE A 61 6.70 -1.88 6.61
C ILE A 61 5.31 -1.25 6.49
N PHE A 62 4.36 -2.05 6.03
CA PHE A 62 2.94 -1.69 6.00
C PHE A 62 2.10 -2.79 6.64
N HIS A 63 1.16 -2.38 7.48
CA HIS A 63 0.13 -3.24 8.04
C HIS A 63 -1.27 -2.71 7.69
N GLY A 64 -2.17 -3.60 7.28
CA GLY A 64 -3.54 -3.26 6.90
C GLY A 64 -4.57 -3.93 7.80
N TRP A 65 -5.60 -3.17 8.22
CA TRP A 65 -6.71 -3.66 9.03
C TRP A 65 -8.06 -3.39 8.38
N ASN A 66 -8.89 -4.41 8.36
CA ASN A 66 -10.26 -4.33 7.86
C ASN A 66 -11.13 -3.49 8.79
N SER A 67 -12.25 -2.98 8.25
CA SER A 67 -13.19 -2.16 9.00
C SER A 67 -13.85 -2.96 10.13
N PRO A 68 -13.73 -2.53 11.39
CA PRO A 68 -14.51 -3.08 12.47
C PRO A 68 -16.02 -2.89 12.27
N LYS A 69 -16.85 -3.79 12.85
CA LYS A 69 -18.32 -3.72 12.78
C LYS A 69 -18.90 -2.38 13.25
N LEU A 70 -18.20 -1.68 14.13
CA LEU A 70 -18.56 -0.34 14.60
C LEU A 70 -18.80 0.64 13.45
N PHE A 71 -18.07 0.52 12.34
CA PHE A 71 -18.18 1.41 11.18
C PHE A 71 -19.22 0.94 10.13
N ALA A 72 -19.99 -0.12 10.42
CA ALA A 72 -21.04 -0.58 9.51
C ALA A 72 -22.03 0.53 9.07
N PRO A 73 -22.43 1.48 9.93
CA PRO A 73 -23.29 2.60 9.53
C PRO A 73 -22.65 3.52 8.48
N LEU A 74 -21.31 3.54 8.38
CA LEU A 74 -20.53 4.36 7.47
C LEU A 74 -20.06 3.59 6.22
N THR A 75 -20.62 2.43 5.89
CA THR A 75 -20.17 1.65 4.72
C THR A 75 -20.58 2.25 3.38
N ASP A 76 -21.53 3.19 3.38
CA ASP A 76 -22.04 3.83 2.18
C ASP A 76 -21.96 5.36 2.35
N ARG A 77 -21.14 6.02 1.51
CA ARG A 77 -20.99 7.48 1.52
C ARG A 77 -22.31 8.22 1.26
N THR A 78 -23.26 7.61 0.57
CA THR A 78 -24.55 8.25 0.33
C THR A 78 -25.35 8.47 1.62
N LYS A 79 -25.02 7.73 2.69
CA LYS A 79 -25.59 7.90 4.03
C LYS A 79 -24.82 8.92 4.87
N ASP A 80 -23.56 9.21 4.52
CA ASP A 80 -22.71 10.23 5.15
C ASP A 80 -22.28 11.30 4.13
N LYS A 81 -23.25 12.05 3.63
CA LYS A 81 -23.06 13.06 2.55
C LYS A 81 -22.24 14.27 2.96
N ARG A 82 -21.98 14.44 4.23
CA ARG A 82 -21.29 15.63 4.73
C ARG A 82 -19.81 15.56 4.38
N ALA A 83 -19.34 16.53 3.57
CA ALA A 83 -17.94 16.66 3.21
C ALA A 83 -17.02 16.80 4.44
N LEU A 84 -15.80 16.29 4.34
CA LEU A 84 -14.75 16.51 5.34
C LEU A 84 -14.33 17.97 5.34
N THR A 85 -13.97 18.48 6.51
CA THR A 85 -13.35 19.81 6.65
C THR A 85 -12.03 19.73 7.39
N LYS A 86 -11.10 20.66 7.09
CA LYS A 86 -9.81 20.75 7.82
C LYS A 86 -10.01 20.94 9.32
N LYS A 87 -11.06 21.62 9.73
CA LYS A 87 -11.39 21.86 11.15
C LYS A 87 -11.91 20.60 11.81
N GLU A 88 -12.72 19.82 11.10
CA GLU A 88 -13.27 18.56 11.61
C GLU A 88 -12.17 17.53 11.84
N VAL A 89 -11.29 17.30 10.84
CA VAL A 89 -10.26 16.25 10.90
C VAL A 89 -9.08 16.70 11.77
N PHE A 90 -8.63 17.95 11.63
CA PHE A 90 -7.42 18.48 12.27
C PHE A 90 -7.71 19.66 13.22
N GLY A 91 -8.84 19.63 13.90
CA GLY A 91 -9.17 20.62 14.94
C GLY A 91 -8.31 20.47 16.20
N GLU A 92 -7.93 19.24 16.52
CA GLU A 92 -7.01 18.93 17.62
C GLU A 92 -5.55 19.13 17.13
N LYS A 93 -4.93 20.21 17.60
CA LYS A 93 -3.57 20.59 17.17
C LYS A 93 -2.46 19.77 17.83
N GLN A 94 -2.77 19.00 18.85
CA GLN A 94 -1.83 18.16 19.60
C GLN A 94 -2.49 16.82 19.92
N LEU A 95 -1.76 15.75 19.65
CA LEU A 95 -2.13 14.40 20.02
C LEU A 95 -1.18 13.92 21.13
N THR A 96 -1.76 13.40 22.21
CA THR A 96 -0.97 12.95 23.36
C THR A 96 -0.53 11.53 23.16
N VAL A 97 0.79 11.29 23.19
CA VAL A 97 1.41 9.95 23.19
C VAL A 97 1.58 9.47 24.62
N THR A 98 2.27 10.28 25.43
CA THR A 98 2.46 10.08 26.87
C THR A 98 2.29 11.41 27.61
N LYS A 99 2.40 11.42 28.95
CA LYS A 99 2.38 12.66 29.72
C LYS A 99 3.44 13.67 29.24
N LYS A 100 4.61 13.17 28.75
CA LYS A 100 5.75 14.00 28.34
C LYS A 100 5.87 14.16 26.83
N LEU A 101 5.36 13.21 26.04
CA LEU A 101 5.51 13.16 24.58
C LEU A 101 4.17 13.50 23.90
N LYS A 102 4.18 14.47 23.02
CA LYS A 102 3.03 14.91 22.23
C LYS A 102 3.42 15.00 20.75
N LEU A 103 2.49 14.75 19.88
CA LEU A 103 2.59 15.01 18.43
C LEU A 103 1.88 16.33 18.14
N LYS A 104 2.60 17.33 17.63
CA LYS A 104 2.07 18.64 17.26
C LYS A 104 1.80 18.71 15.78
N LEU A 105 0.62 19.13 15.38
CA LEU A 105 0.27 19.36 13.98
C LEU A 105 1.10 20.53 13.44
N VAL A 106 1.91 20.26 12.39
CA VAL A 106 2.81 21.25 11.78
C VAL A 106 2.38 21.67 10.39
N ALA A 107 1.63 20.81 9.66
CA ALA A 107 1.01 21.12 8.38
C ALA A 107 -0.31 20.35 8.23
N LYS A 108 -1.25 20.90 7.45
CA LYS A 108 -2.51 20.24 7.12
C LYS A 108 -3.02 20.68 5.76
N GLN A 109 -3.59 19.72 5.02
CA GLN A 109 -4.19 19.96 3.71
C GLN A 109 -5.47 19.15 3.55
N LEU A 110 -6.37 19.64 2.73
CA LEU A 110 -7.56 18.94 2.28
C LEU A 110 -7.66 19.15 0.78
N ASP A 111 -7.57 18.06 0.04
CA ASP A 111 -7.65 18.01 -1.40
C ASP A 111 -9.03 17.48 -1.81
N SER A 112 -9.67 18.11 -2.78
CA SER A 112 -10.90 17.62 -3.43
C SER A 112 -10.59 16.59 -4.52
N ASP A 113 -9.36 16.56 -4.99
CA ASP A 113 -8.80 15.52 -5.85
C ASP A 113 -7.83 14.66 -5.03
N CYS A 114 -8.19 13.39 -4.82
CA CYS A 114 -7.38 12.47 -4.04
C CYS A 114 -6.04 12.16 -4.70
N SER A 115 -5.93 12.27 -6.03
CA SER A 115 -4.68 12.03 -6.77
C SER A 115 -3.59 13.01 -6.36
N ALA A 116 -3.95 14.24 -5.97
CA ALA A 116 -3.03 15.25 -5.47
C ALA A 116 -2.35 14.88 -4.14
N ALA A 117 -2.91 13.90 -3.42
CA ALA A 117 -2.39 13.43 -2.14
C ALA A 117 -1.52 12.17 -2.26
N LEU A 118 -1.44 11.57 -3.45
CA LEU A 118 -0.89 10.25 -3.69
C LEU A 118 0.11 10.27 -4.85
N TRP A 119 0.99 9.30 -4.90
CA TRP A 119 1.83 8.99 -6.05
C TRP A 119 1.84 7.49 -6.29
N GLY A 120 2.29 7.07 -7.49
CA GLY A 120 2.25 5.69 -7.95
C GLY A 120 0.92 5.36 -8.63
N GLN A 121 1.03 4.94 -9.88
CA GLN A 121 -0.12 4.75 -10.77
C GLN A 121 -1.15 3.78 -10.19
N SER A 122 -0.70 2.62 -9.70
CA SER A 122 -1.60 1.58 -9.17
C SER A 122 -2.42 2.06 -7.96
N VAL A 123 -1.81 2.86 -7.07
CA VAL A 123 -2.51 3.40 -5.89
C VAL A 123 -3.48 4.50 -6.30
N VAL A 124 -3.06 5.40 -7.21
CA VAL A 124 -3.91 6.48 -7.74
C VAL A 124 -5.12 5.91 -8.48
N GLU A 125 -4.93 4.92 -9.36
CA GLU A 125 -6.01 4.25 -10.08
C GLU A 125 -6.99 3.58 -9.10
N ARG A 126 -6.52 2.82 -8.14
CA ARG A 126 -7.37 2.14 -7.16
C ARG A 126 -8.18 3.11 -6.29
N VAL A 127 -7.58 4.23 -5.90
CA VAL A 127 -8.28 5.29 -5.16
C VAL A 127 -9.31 5.99 -6.03
N SER A 128 -9.00 6.20 -7.31
CA SER A 128 -9.95 6.74 -8.30
C SER A 128 -11.13 5.80 -8.54
N ASP A 129 -10.88 4.51 -8.79
CA ASP A 129 -11.91 3.47 -8.97
C ASP A 129 -12.77 3.30 -7.72
N GLY A 130 -12.18 3.49 -6.55
CA GLY A 130 -12.87 3.57 -5.27
C GLY A 130 -13.72 4.84 -5.11
N GLY A 131 -13.79 5.71 -6.13
CA GLY A 131 -14.59 6.92 -6.14
C GLY A 131 -14.20 7.90 -5.03
N CYS A 132 -12.91 8.05 -4.74
CA CYS A 132 -12.42 8.98 -3.73
C CYS A 132 -12.81 10.41 -4.08
N SER A 133 -13.35 11.13 -3.10
CA SER A 133 -13.84 12.50 -3.29
C SER A 133 -13.06 13.54 -2.50
N GLN A 134 -12.32 13.13 -1.48
CA GLN A 134 -11.52 14.02 -0.64
C GLN A 134 -10.36 13.26 0.01
N ALA A 135 -9.20 13.91 0.10
CA ALA A 135 -8.05 13.46 0.88
C ALA A 135 -7.65 14.52 1.91
N ALA A 136 -7.78 14.20 3.20
CA ALA A 136 -7.33 15.07 4.27
C ALA A 136 -5.99 14.58 4.81
N ARG A 137 -4.94 15.42 4.77
CA ARG A 137 -3.60 15.10 5.26
C ARG A 137 -3.19 16.01 6.40
N GLY A 138 -2.59 15.43 7.44
CA GLY A 138 -2.01 16.17 8.56
C GLY A 138 -0.64 15.65 8.91
N LEU A 139 0.38 16.53 8.89
CA LEU A 139 1.75 16.22 9.29
C LEU A 139 1.97 16.66 10.73
N TYR A 140 2.59 15.80 11.50
CA TYR A 140 2.86 15.98 12.92
C TYR A 140 4.35 15.82 13.21
N ALA A 141 4.84 16.64 14.13
CA ALA A 141 6.17 16.52 14.71
C ALA A 141 6.05 16.20 16.20
N SER A 142 6.89 15.32 16.72
CA SER A 142 6.94 15.08 18.16
C SER A 142 7.50 16.29 18.91
N SER A 143 7.08 16.48 20.16
CA SER A 143 7.51 17.61 20.97
C SER A 143 9.01 17.63 21.29
N ASP A 144 9.65 16.48 21.21
CA ASP A 144 11.11 16.30 21.38
C ASP A 144 11.89 16.29 20.06
N GLY A 145 11.19 16.47 18.93
CA GLY A 145 11.80 16.53 17.60
C GLY A 145 12.27 15.19 17.02
N ARG A 146 12.09 14.07 17.71
CA ARG A 146 12.61 12.77 17.28
C ARG A 146 11.77 12.06 16.25
N TYR A 147 10.46 12.35 16.18
CA TYR A 147 9.52 11.63 15.33
C TYR A 147 8.75 12.56 14.42
N VAL A 148 8.50 12.07 13.23
CA VAL A 148 7.59 12.65 12.24
C VAL A 148 6.50 11.64 11.94
N GLY A 149 5.25 12.11 11.84
CA GLY A 149 4.13 11.26 11.46
C GLY A 149 3.17 12.00 10.56
N GLN A 150 2.58 11.30 9.60
CA GLN A 150 1.49 11.83 8.78
C GLN A 150 0.26 10.94 8.92
N TYR A 151 -0.88 11.58 9.12
CA TYR A 151 -2.17 10.95 9.00
C TYR A 151 -2.86 11.42 7.73
N THR A 152 -3.35 10.46 6.92
CA THR A 152 -4.12 10.74 5.72
C THR A 152 -5.47 10.05 5.82
N LEU A 153 -6.57 10.79 5.64
CA LEU A 153 -7.93 10.27 5.60
C LEU A 153 -8.48 10.41 4.19
N LEU A 154 -8.77 9.29 3.55
CA LEU A 154 -9.38 9.22 2.22
C LEU A 154 -10.88 8.96 2.35
N ASN A 155 -11.69 9.66 1.55
CA ASN A 155 -13.15 9.55 1.52
C ASN A 155 -13.59 8.84 0.24
N LEU A 156 -13.72 7.51 0.30
CA LEU A 156 -14.11 6.64 -0.81
C LEU A 156 -15.63 6.55 -0.97
N LYS A 157 -16.11 5.87 -2.00
CA LYS A 157 -17.56 5.71 -2.26
C LYS A 157 -18.24 4.76 -1.28
N ASP A 158 -17.55 3.67 -0.88
CA ASP A 158 -18.12 2.62 -0.04
C ASP A 158 -17.05 1.84 0.75
N GLY A 159 -17.52 1.01 1.68
CA GLY A 159 -16.67 0.20 2.54
C GLY A 159 -15.94 -0.93 1.82
N GLU A 160 -16.48 -1.42 0.69
CA GLU A 160 -15.82 -2.42 -0.15
C GLU A 160 -14.57 -1.82 -0.79
N SER A 161 -14.70 -0.65 -1.39
CA SER A 161 -13.58 0.11 -1.95
C SER A 161 -12.52 0.43 -0.89
N ALA A 162 -12.95 0.80 0.33
CA ALA A 162 -12.04 1.07 1.44
C ALA A 162 -11.27 -0.20 1.87
N ALA A 163 -11.95 -1.33 2.00
CA ALA A 163 -11.33 -2.61 2.35
C ALA A 163 -10.39 -3.08 1.23
N ALA A 164 -10.80 -2.97 -0.04
CA ALA A 164 -10.00 -3.34 -1.20
C ALA A 164 -8.71 -2.50 -1.31
N LEU A 165 -8.78 -1.18 -1.02
CA LEU A 165 -7.59 -0.34 -0.99
C LEU A 165 -6.62 -0.79 0.11
N VAL A 166 -7.09 -0.99 1.34
CA VAL A 166 -6.25 -1.43 2.46
C VAL A 166 -5.62 -2.80 2.18
N GLU A 167 -6.38 -3.73 1.58
CA GLU A 167 -5.86 -5.05 1.21
C GLU A 167 -4.79 -4.97 0.14
N SER A 168 -5.02 -4.18 -0.93
CA SER A 168 -4.03 -4.02 -1.99
C SER A 168 -2.74 -3.37 -1.50
N LEU A 169 -2.82 -2.43 -0.57
CA LEU A 169 -1.63 -1.80 0.00
C LEU A 169 -0.73 -2.78 0.77
N LYS A 170 -1.21 -3.94 1.21
CA LYS A 170 -0.35 -4.96 1.85
C LYS A 170 0.73 -5.49 0.91
N THR A 171 0.45 -5.51 -0.38
CA THR A 171 1.40 -5.95 -1.41
C THR A 171 1.95 -4.81 -2.25
N ASP A 172 1.13 -3.79 -2.52
CA ASP A 172 1.39 -2.78 -3.54
C ASP A 172 1.90 -1.44 -2.99
N TYR A 173 2.02 -1.27 -1.65
CA TYR A 173 2.43 0.01 -1.05
C TYR A 173 3.78 0.53 -1.55
N ARG A 174 4.66 -0.36 -2.05
CA ARG A 174 5.93 0.04 -2.67
C ARG A 174 5.77 0.61 -4.07
N GLY A 175 4.66 0.34 -4.76
CA GLY A 175 4.31 0.89 -6.07
C GLY A 175 3.65 2.27 -6.00
N GLY A 176 3.38 2.79 -4.80
CA GLY A 176 2.79 4.10 -4.59
C GLY A 176 2.38 4.34 -3.14
N TRP A 177 2.38 5.60 -2.72
CA TRP A 177 2.07 5.98 -1.34
C TRP A 177 1.49 7.39 -1.26
N THR A 178 1.15 7.82 -0.05
CA THR A 178 0.74 9.21 0.21
C THR A 178 1.94 10.16 0.12
N ILE A 179 1.74 11.32 -0.50
CA ILE A 179 2.75 12.37 -0.61
C ILE A 179 2.88 13.05 0.75
N PRO A 180 4.09 13.18 1.33
CA PRO A 180 4.28 13.87 2.59
C PRO A 180 4.00 15.37 2.43
N LEU A 181 3.34 15.96 3.42
CA LEU A 181 3.14 17.41 3.43
C LEU A 181 4.47 18.14 3.69
N PRO A 182 4.77 19.20 2.93
CA PRO A 182 5.96 19.98 3.15
C PRO A 182 5.87 20.74 4.48
N SER A 183 6.99 20.78 5.22
CA SER A 183 7.11 21.54 6.45
C SER A 183 8.59 21.80 6.78
N SER A 184 8.89 23.00 7.24
CA SER A 184 10.22 23.34 7.79
C SER A 184 10.45 22.77 9.21
N LYS A 185 9.41 22.21 9.84
CA LYS A 185 9.48 21.74 11.24
C LYS A 185 9.72 20.24 11.36
N ALA A 186 9.33 19.47 10.35
CA ALA A 186 9.55 18.04 10.31
C ALA A 186 9.38 17.54 8.87
N SER A 187 10.16 16.56 8.50
CA SER A 187 10.07 15.84 7.21
C SER A 187 10.47 14.40 7.40
N PHE A 188 9.96 13.52 6.55
CA PHE A 188 10.50 12.17 6.45
C PHE A 188 11.83 12.23 5.72
N PRO A 189 12.93 11.69 6.29
CA PRO A 189 14.22 11.64 5.61
C PRO A 189 14.16 10.76 4.36
N GLU A 190 14.82 11.19 3.30
CA GLU A 190 14.93 10.39 2.08
C GLU A 190 15.67 9.08 2.37
N GLY A 191 15.09 7.95 1.92
CA GLY A 191 15.65 6.62 2.19
C GLY A 191 15.62 6.18 3.66
N GLY A 192 15.14 7.01 4.58
CA GLY A 192 15.02 6.70 5.99
C GLY A 192 14.01 5.59 6.29
N TYR A 193 14.16 4.96 7.46
CA TYR A 193 13.21 3.98 7.95
C TYR A 193 11.88 4.65 8.37
N SER A 194 10.78 4.06 7.96
CA SER A 194 9.45 4.44 8.44
C SER A 194 8.49 3.26 8.35
N GLU A 195 7.43 3.31 9.13
CA GLU A 195 6.37 2.30 9.17
C GLU A 195 5.02 2.92 8.85
N ALA A 196 4.13 2.12 8.29
CA ALA A 196 2.80 2.58 7.95
C ALA A 196 1.71 1.59 8.33
N GLY A 197 0.52 2.12 8.55
CA GLY A 197 -0.70 1.38 8.79
C GLY A 197 -1.86 1.91 7.99
N GLY A 198 -2.68 1.02 7.45
CA GLY A 198 -3.93 1.34 6.76
C GLY A 198 -5.13 0.76 7.50
N TYR A 199 -6.14 1.58 7.73
CA TYR A 199 -7.34 1.23 8.49
C TYR A 199 -8.58 1.55 7.66
N ALA A 200 -9.36 0.53 7.30
CA ALA A 200 -10.68 0.74 6.74
C ALA A 200 -11.65 1.16 7.87
N LEU A 201 -12.43 2.20 7.66
CA LEU A 201 -13.31 2.82 8.66
C LEU A 201 -14.67 3.15 8.00
N GLY A 202 -15.42 2.12 7.62
CA GLY A 202 -16.58 2.26 6.73
C GLY A 202 -16.10 2.60 5.32
N HIS A 203 -16.62 3.66 4.72
CA HIS A 203 -16.16 4.15 3.41
C HIS A 203 -14.89 5.04 3.50
N TYR A 204 -14.33 5.25 4.69
CA TYR A 204 -13.08 5.98 4.86
C TYR A 204 -11.90 5.01 4.93
N VAL A 205 -10.71 5.50 4.52
CA VAL A 205 -9.44 4.85 4.79
C VAL A 205 -8.54 5.83 5.53
N GLY A 206 -8.12 5.45 6.73
CA GLY A 206 -7.08 6.14 7.50
C GLY A 206 -5.72 5.52 7.20
N LEU A 207 -4.76 6.32 6.76
CA LEU A 207 -3.37 5.92 6.57
C LEU A 207 -2.52 6.63 7.62
N VAL A 208 -1.82 5.87 8.43
CA VAL A 208 -0.82 6.36 9.37
C VAL A 208 0.56 6.09 8.77
N TRP A 209 1.42 7.07 8.81
CA TRP A 209 2.81 6.95 8.39
C TRP A 209 3.70 7.59 9.45
N LEU A 210 4.68 6.84 9.95
CA LEU A 210 5.51 7.21 11.09
C LEU A 210 6.98 6.88 10.83
N GLY A 211 7.87 7.79 11.18
CA GLY A 211 9.31 7.59 11.12
C GLY A 211 10.04 8.44 12.16
N ARG A 212 11.33 8.16 12.29
CA ARG A 212 12.24 9.03 13.03
C ARG A 212 12.72 10.15 12.11
N THR A 213 12.94 11.33 12.67
CA THR A 213 13.43 12.50 11.91
C THR A 213 14.88 12.34 11.45
N ASP A 214 15.66 11.45 12.08
CA ASP A 214 17.01 11.09 11.66
C ASP A 214 17.05 9.92 10.65
N GLY A 215 15.90 9.32 10.32
CA GLY A 215 15.79 8.20 9.39
C GLY A 215 16.31 6.86 9.90
N ALA A 216 16.76 6.79 11.15
CA ALA A 216 17.24 5.55 11.73
C ALA A 216 16.10 4.55 12.02
N GLU A 217 16.43 3.27 12.05
CA GLU A 217 15.50 2.23 12.50
C GLU A 217 15.13 2.43 13.98
N PRO A 218 13.88 2.06 14.38
CA PRO A 218 13.49 2.17 15.78
C PRO A 218 14.29 1.21 16.65
N THR A 219 14.58 1.67 17.83
CA THR A 219 15.24 0.89 18.89
C THR A 219 14.21 0.49 19.95
N ALA A 220 14.57 -0.32 20.92
CA ALA A 220 13.71 -0.68 22.05
C ALA A 220 13.21 0.54 22.88
N LYS A 221 13.80 1.72 22.67
CA LYS A 221 13.40 2.97 23.33
C LYS A 221 12.34 3.76 22.52
N ASP A 222 12.06 3.34 21.29
CA ASP A 222 11.14 4.01 20.37
C ASP A 222 9.79 3.27 20.37
N ASP A 223 8.79 3.85 21.04
CA ASP A 223 7.44 3.26 21.12
C ASP A 223 6.59 3.67 19.92
N PHE A 224 6.81 3.02 18.78
CA PHE A 224 6.06 3.26 17.55
C PHE A 224 4.58 2.86 17.67
N VAL A 225 4.26 1.92 18.55
CA VAL A 225 2.87 1.52 18.81
C VAL A 225 2.09 2.67 19.42
N SER A 226 2.58 3.27 20.51
CA SER A 226 1.93 4.43 21.15
C SER A 226 1.88 5.64 20.23
N LEU A 227 2.91 5.88 19.41
CA LEU A 227 2.94 6.96 18.41
C LEU A 227 1.86 6.74 17.33
N THR A 228 1.72 5.52 16.83
CA THR A 228 0.68 5.14 15.85
C THR A 228 -0.71 5.33 16.45
N LEU A 229 -0.94 4.85 17.66
CA LEU A 229 -2.23 5.04 18.35
C LEU A 229 -2.55 6.52 18.57
N ALA A 230 -1.55 7.33 18.90
CA ALA A 230 -1.74 8.77 19.02
C ALA A 230 -2.11 9.42 17.68
N LEU A 231 -1.45 9.07 16.58
CA LEU A 231 -1.79 9.57 15.23
C LEU A 231 -3.21 9.17 14.82
N ARG A 232 -3.65 7.98 15.19
CA ARG A 232 -5.04 7.54 15.01
C ARG A 232 -6.06 8.36 15.81
N GLY A 233 -5.62 9.19 16.74
CA GLY A 233 -6.46 10.21 17.34
C GLY A 233 -7.11 11.16 16.32
N ALA A 234 -6.53 11.30 15.12
CA ALA A 234 -7.14 12.01 13.99
C ALA A 234 -8.36 11.27 13.37
N GLU A 235 -8.64 10.03 13.75
CA GLU A 235 -9.85 9.28 13.38
C GLU A 235 -11.09 9.69 14.18
N LYS A 236 -10.95 10.41 15.27
CA LYS A 236 -12.08 10.85 16.14
C LYS A 236 -13.28 11.43 15.36
N PRO A 237 -13.10 12.20 14.28
CA PRO A 237 -14.22 12.68 13.47
C PRO A 237 -15.05 11.56 12.86
N VAL A 238 -14.41 10.47 12.40
CA VAL A 238 -15.09 9.32 11.81
C VAL A 238 -15.94 8.61 12.86
N TYR A 239 -15.42 8.45 14.09
CA TYR A 239 -16.21 7.91 15.20
C TYR A 239 -17.42 8.81 15.54
N ARG A 240 -17.25 10.14 15.54
CA ARG A 240 -18.38 11.07 15.74
C ARG A 240 -19.44 10.94 14.65
N ARG A 241 -19.06 10.64 13.41
CA ARG A 241 -20.00 10.39 12.32
C ARG A 241 -20.79 9.10 12.55
N VAL A 242 -20.16 8.03 13.03
CA VAL A 242 -20.88 6.82 13.45
C VAL A 242 -21.96 7.18 14.46
N VAL A 243 -21.58 7.85 15.55
CA VAL A 243 -22.53 8.26 16.62
C VAL A 243 -23.65 9.13 16.06
N SER A 244 -23.34 10.03 15.11
CA SER A 244 -24.38 10.90 14.51
C SER A 244 -25.40 10.13 13.66
N LEU A 245 -25.05 8.96 13.13
CA LEU A 245 -25.93 8.10 12.35
C LEU A 245 -26.69 7.06 13.20
N THR A 246 -26.10 6.61 14.30
CA THR A 246 -26.68 5.54 15.14
C THR A 246 -27.29 6.02 16.44
N GLY A 247 -27.06 7.27 16.81
CA GLY A 247 -27.30 7.78 18.16
C GLY A 247 -26.20 7.39 19.15
N PRO A 248 -26.20 7.93 20.37
CA PRO A 248 -25.27 7.52 21.41
C PRO A 248 -25.49 6.04 21.76
N PRO A 249 -24.40 5.29 22.10
CA PRO A 249 -24.57 3.92 22.59
C PRO A 249 -25.42 3.90 23.86
N ALA A 250 -26.32 2.94 23.93
CA ALA A 250 -27.18 2.71 25.11
C ALA A 250 -26.38 2.32 26.32
#